data_89bb43e0f167dbe2fa4c7082d5ccb705
#
_entry.id   89bb43e0f167dbe2fa4c7082d5ccb705
#
_cell.length_a   1.000
_cell.length_b   1.000
_cell.length_c   1.000
_cell.angle_alpha   90.00
_cell.angle_beta   90.00
_cell.angle_gamma   90.00
#
_symmetry.space_group_name_H-M   'P 1'
#
loop_
_entity.id
_entity.type
_entity.pdbx_description
1 polymer ?
#
loop_
_entity_poly.entity_id
_entity_poly.type
_entity_poly.pdbx_seq_one_letter_code
_entity_poly.pdbx_strand_id
1 'polypeptide(L)'
;MVVCVLFSRFALVAALGDRRELMGEPVALAPEAGRRQVIGEVSPAAEAFGVVPGMRVGEALARCPELRLVPPDPDGVRTLWRRALERLERIGAACESDREGEAFFEADGLRGIHGGALDGVLDAARAAVGRGARIGCAPGRFSAYAAALRARPRRRAGGSGTRSGSALRA
;
A
#
# COMPACT_ATOMS: atom_id res chain seq x y z
N MET A 1 -12.54 -3.55 18.69
CA MET A 1 -11.58 -2.65 17.99
C MET A 1 -11.52 -3.03 16.53
N VAL A 2 -11.77 -2.06 15.64
CA VAL A 2 -11.71 -2.25 14.19
C VAL A 2 -10.29 -1.99 13.70
N VAL A 3 -9.78 -2.88 12.86
CA VAL A 3 -8.52 -2.71 12.13
C VAL A 3 -8.84 -2.36 10.69
N CYS A 4 -8.19 -1.33 10.15
CA CYS A 4 -8.18 -0.97 8.74
C CYS A 4 -6.83 -1.33 8.12
N VAL A 5 -6.87 -2.09 7.03
CA VAL A 5 -5.72 -2.35 6.15
C VAL A 5 -5.92 -1.52 4.88
N LEU A 6 -4.96 -0.65 4.60
CA LEU A 6 -5.04 0.28 3.47
C LEU A 6 -3.76 0.21 2.62
N PHE A 7 -3.92 -0.09 1.35
CA PHE A 7 -2.85 0.00 0.36
C PHE A 7 -2.96 1.32 -0.41
N SER A 8 -1.90 2.10 -0.40
CA SER A 8 -1.83 3.30 -1.23
C SER A 8 -1.41 2.96 -2.65
N ARG A 9 -2.01 3.59 -3.64
CA ARG A 9 -1.69 3.40 -5.07
C ARG A 9 -1.77 1.93 -5.50
N PHE A 10 -2.80 1.24 -5.04
CA PHE A 10 -2.92 -0.21 -5.21
C PHE A 10 -3.03 -0.61 -6.67
N ALA A 11 -3.81 0.14 -7.46
CA ALA A 11 -3.98 -0.11 -8.89
C ALA A 11 -2.68 0.16 -9.68
N LEU A 12 -1.94 1.23 -9.32
CA LEU A 12 -0.64 1.50 -9.95
C LEU A 12 0.38 0.41 -9.61
N VAL A 13 0.43 -0.03 -8.34
CA VAL A 13 1.31 -1.13 -7.92
C VAL A 13 0.98 -2.43 -8.66
N ALA A 14 -0.30 -2.72 -8.90
CA ALA A 14 -0.73 -3.88 -9.67
C ALA A 14 -0.27 -3.78 -11.14
N ALA A 15 -0.50 -2.63 -11.77
CA ALA A 15 -0.11 -2.38 -13.16
C ALA A 15 1.41 -2.42 -13.39
N LEU A 16 2.19 -2.05 -12.40
CA LEU A 16 3.66 -2.15 -12.47
C LEU A 16 4.16 -3.60 -12.34
N GLY A 17 3.43 -4.46 -11.64
CA GLY A 17 3.82 -5.86 -11.43
C GLY A 17 5.21 -5.97 -10.78
N ASP A 18 6.15 -6.63 -11.47
CA ASP A 18 7.53 -6.81 -10.98
C ASP A 18 8.38 -5.53 -11.13
N ARG A 19 7.94 -4.55 -11.93
CA ARG A 19 8.67 -3.28 -12.18
C ARG A 19 8.43 -2.23 -11.08
N ARG A 20 8.42 -2.65 -9.81
CA ARG A 20 8.14 -1.76 -8.67
C ARG A 20 9.17 -0.67 -8.45
N GLU A 21 10.37 -0.82 -8.99
CA GLU A 21 11.41 0.22 -9.03
C GLU A 21 10.93 1.49 -9.73
N LEU A 22 10.02 1.37 -10.70
CA LEU A 22 9.41 2.50 -11.40
C LEU A 22 8.58 3.42 -10.48
N MET A 23 8.22 2.98 -9.27
CA MET A 23 7.61 3.87 -8.28
C MET A 23 8.52 5.04 -7.87
N GLY A 24 9.82 4.94 -8.10
CA GLY A 24 10.79 6.02 -7.92
C GLY A 24 10.87 6.99 -9.10
N GLU A 25 10.24 6.67 -10.23
CA GLU A 25 10.18 7.48 -11.43
C GLU A 25 8.79 8.15 -11.57
N PRO A 26 8.67 9.22 -12.37
CA PRO A 26 7.37 9.83 -12.68
C PRO A 26 6.51 8.87 -13.51
N VAL A 27 5.58 8.16 -12.88
CA VAL A 27 4.65 7.25 -13.54
C VAL A 27 3.21 7.53 -13.10
N ALA A 28 2.26 7.30 -14.00
CA ALA A 28 0.84 7.38 -13.74
C ALA A 28 0.08 6.27 -14.49
N LEU A 29 -1.07 5.87 -13.96
CA LEU A 29 -1.99 5.02 -14.71
C LEU A 29 -2.58 5.80 -15.89
N ALA A 30 -2.50 5.21 -17.07
CA ALA A 30 -3.15 5.71 -18.27
C ALA A 30 -4.68 5.72 -18.11
N PRO A 31 -5.40 6.58 -18.83
CA PRO A 31 -6.85 6.49 -18.93
C PRO A 31 -7.32 5.12 -19.41
N GLU A 32 -8.44 4.66 -18.88
CA GLU A 32 -9.11 3.47 -19.42
C GLU A 32 -9.70 3.78 -20.80
N ALA A 33 -9.63 2.81 -21.69
CA ALA A 33 -10.22 2.94 -23.04
C ALA A 33 -11.72 3.26 -22.94
N GLY A 34 -12.18 4.22 -23.75
CA GLY A 34 -13.59 4.63 -23.77
C GLY A 34 -14.04 5.50 -22.60
N ARG A 35 -13.15 5.86 -21.67
CA ARG A 35 -13.45 6.77 -20.55
C ARG A 35 -12.82 8.16 -20.75
N ARG A 36 -13.04 9.06 -19.76
CA ARG A 36 -12.43 10.39 -19.75
C ARG A 36 -10.91 10.27 -19.86
N GLN A 37 -10.28 11.16 -20.63
CA GLN A 37 -8.84 11.24 -20.82
C GLN A 37 -8.16 11.88 -19.60
N VAL A 38 -8.31 11.23 -18.45
CA VAL A 38 -7.70 11.63 -17.17
C VAL A 38 -6.81 10.49 -16.67
N ILE A 39 -5.68 10.86 -16.06
CA ILE A 39 -4.78 9.90 -15.45
C ILE A 39 -5.37 9.33 -14.16
N GLY A 40 -5.04 8.08 -13.86
CA GLY A 40 -5.39 7.41 -12.60
C GLY A 40 -4.39 7.72 -11.49
N GLU A 41 -4.07 6.70 -10.67
CA GLU A 41 -3.09 6.82 -9.60
C GLU A 41 -1.70 7.21 -10.14
N VAL A 42 -0.95 7.96 -9.35
CA VAL A 42 0.37 8.48 -9.72
C VAL A 42 1.42 8.08 -8.69
N SER A 43 2.69 7.97 -9.12
CA SER A 43 3.81 7.72 -8.23
C SER A 43 4.14 8.94 -7.36
N PRO A 44 4.84 8.75 -6.22
CA PRO A 44 5.35 9.88 -5.43
C PRO A 44 6.27 10.81 -6.22
N ALA A 45 7.03 10.26 -7.17
CA ALA A 45 7.89 11.05 -8.04
C ALA A 45 7.07 11.95 -8.98
N ALA A 46 5.97 11.46 -9.55
CA ALA A 46 5.05 12.29 -10.35
C ALA A 46 4.34 13.36 -9.51
N GLU A 47 3.94 13.04 -8.28
CA GLU A 47 3.36 14.02 -7.34
C GLU A 47 4.31 15.20 -7.05
N ALA A 48 5.62 14.95 -7.00
CA ALA A 48 6.62 16.00 -6.79
C ALA A 48 6.63 17.06 -7.91
N PHE A 49 6.16 16.71 -9.12
CA PHE A 49 5.95 17.64 -10.24
C PHE A 49 4.54 18.26 -10.22
N GLY A 50 3.74 18.03 -9.19
CA GLY A 50 2.37 18.51 -9.09
C GLY A 50 1.37 17.75 -9.95
N VAL A 51 1.72 16.54 -10.41
CA VAL A 51 0.81 15.64 -11.12
C VAL A 51 -0.07 14.93 -10.09
N VAL A 52 -1.39 14.99 -10.28
CA VAL A 52 -2.36 14.38 -9.34
C VAL A 52 -3.37 13.51 -10.08
N PRO A 53 -3.92 12.46 -9.43
CA PRO A 53 -4.99 11.64 -10.01
C PRO A 53 -6.18 12.49 -10.47
N GLY A 54 -6.78 12.13 -11.60
CA GLY A 54 -7.90 12.85 -12.20
C GLY A 54 -7.51 14.04 -13.09
N MET A 55 -6.23 14.37 -13.19
CA MET A 55 -5.72 15.39 -14.10
C MET A 55 -5.85 14.93 -15.56
N ARG A 56 -6.08 15.85 -16.49
CA ARG A 56 -6.09 15.54 -17.93
C ARG A 56 -4.68 15.15 -18.38
N VAL A 57 -4.59 14.18 -19.29
CA VAL A 57 -3.29 13.66 -19.80
C VAL A 57 -2.40 14.78 -20.30
N GLY A 58 -2.95 15.69 -21.13
CA GLY A 58 -2.16 16.81 -21.67
C GLY A 58 -1.63 17.77 -20.58
N GLU A 59 -2.41 18.03 -19.55
CA GLU A 59 -1.99 18.86 -18.41
C GLU A 59 -0.91 18.15 -17.59
N ALA A 60 -1.05 16.84 -17.35
CA ALA A 60 -0.08 16.05 -16.63
C ALA A 60 1.27 16.02 -17.36
N LEU A 61 1.27 15.82 -18.67
CA LEU A 61 2.48 15.85 -19.51
C LEU A 61 3.10 17.26 -19.61
N ALA A 62 2.30 18.31 -19.56
CA ALA A 62 2.82 19.69 -19.51
C ALA A 62 3.54 19.98 -18.19
N ARG A 63 3.09 19.38 -17.06
CA ARG A 63 3.76 19.52 -15.76
C ARG A 63 5.00 18.63 -15.62
N CYS A 64 4.94 17.44 -16.18
CA CYS A 64 6.01 16.45 -16.13
C CYS A 64 6.17 15.80 -17.53
N PRO A 65 7.03 16.38 -18.40
CA PRO A 65 7.28 15.82 -19.75
C PRO A 65 7.81 14.39 -19.73
N GLU A 66 8.48 13.99 -18.66
CA GLU A 66 9.03 12.64 -18.46
C GLU A 66 8.02 11.64 -17.92
N LEU A 67 6.75 12.06 -17.72
CA LEU A 67 5.71 11.20 -17.15
C LEU A 67 5.46 9.98 -18.03
N ARG A 68 5.66 8.80 -17.47
CA ARG A 68 5.33 7.53 -18.14
C ARG A 68 3.91 7.11 -17.81
N LEU A 69 3.11 6.86 -18.83
CA LEU A 69 1.77 6.33 -18.68
C LEU A 69 1.81 4.80 -18.75
N VAL A 70 1.29 4.15 -17.71
CA VAL A 70 1.22 2.69 -17.59
C VAL A 70 -0.23 2.27 -17.80
N PRO A 71 -0.50 1.30 -18.69
CA PRO A 71 -1.85 0.77 -18.87
C PRO A 71 -2.40 0.22 -17.53
N PRO A 72 -3.69 0.44 -17.22
CA PRO A 72 -4.32 -0.16 -16.05
C PRO A 72 -4.40 -1.69 -16.22
N ASP A 73 -4.26 -2.41 -15.11
CA ASP A 73 -4.37 -3.87 -15.03
C ASP A 73 -5.46 -4.28 -14.02
N PRO A 74 -6.75 -4.23 -14.38
CA PRO A 74 -7.83 -4.57 -13.46
C PRO A 74 -7.83 -6.03 -13.03
N ASP A 75 -7.33 -6.95 -13.86
CA ASP A 75 -7.22 -8.37 -13.50
C ASP A 75 -6.11 -8.60 -12.48
N GLY A 76 -4.99 -7.91 -12.64
CA GLY A 76 -3.90 -7.87 -11.68
C GLY A 76 -4.35 -7.29 -10.34
N VAL A 77 -5.13 -6.20 -10.35
CA VAL A 77 -5.73 -5.60 -9.14
C VAL A 77 -6.57 -6.64 -8.40
N ARG A 78 -7.54 -7.28 -9.08
CA ARG A 78 -8.40 -8.30 -8.47
C ARG A 78 -7.61 -9.49 -7.90
N THR A 79 -6.62 -9.94 -8.65
CA THR A 79 -5.78 -11.07 -8.24
C THR A 79 -4.93 -10.75 -7.01
N LEU A 80 -4.29 -9.60 -6.99
CA LEU A 80 -3.49 -9.16 -5.85
C LEU A 80 -4.36 -8.90 -4.62
N TRP A 81 -5.55 -8.32 -4.81
CA TRP A 81 -6.47 -8.06 -3.72
C TRP A 81 -6.99 -9.34 -3.07
N ARG A 82 -7.45 -10.29 -3.88
CA ARG A 82 -7.87 -11.60 -3.38
C ARG A 82 -6.77 -12.28 -2.55
N ARG A 83 -5.53 -12.28 -3.03
CA ARG A 83 -4.37 -12.82 -2.28
C ARG A 83 -4.12 -12.09 -0.97
N ALA A 84 -4.36 -10.78 -0.91
CA ALA A 84 -4.22 -10.02 0.33
C ALA A 84 -5.30 -10.42 1.35
N LEU A 85 -6.56 -10.55 0.92
CA LEU A 85 -7.66 -11.02 1.76
C LEU A 85 -7.42 -12.44 2.26
N GLU A 86 -7.05 -13.38 1.40
CA GLU A 86 -6.71 -14.76 1.77
C GLU A 86 -5.60 -14.84 2.82
N ARG A 87 -4.63 -13.92 2.80
CA ARG A 87 -3.58 -13.84 3.82
C ARG A 87 -4.10 -13.33 5.15
N LEU A 88 -5.02 -12.38 5.14
CA LEU A 88 -5.69 -11.88 6.34
C LEU A 88 -6.61 -12.96 6.94
N GLU A 89 -7.36 -13.68 6.11
CA GLU A 89 -8.18 -14.80 6.55
C GLU A 89 -7.37 -15.90 7.24
N ARG A 90 -6.16 -16.18 6.77
CA ARG A 90 -5.27 -17.16 7.41
C ARG A 90 -4.82 -16.78 8.82
N ILE A 91 -4.84 -15.54 9.21
CA ILE A 91 -4.62 -15.10 10.59
C ILE A 91 -5.92 -15.04 11.41
N GLY A 92 -7.03 -15.51 10.83
CA GLY A 92 -8.37 -15.52 11.48
C GLY A 92 -9.20 -14.28 11.24
N ALA A 93 -8.73 -13.29 10.43
CA ALA A 93 -9.46 -12.06 10.20
C ALA A 93 -10.66 -12.29 9.27
N ALA A 94 -11.87 -12.03 9.75
CA ALA A 94 -13.07 -11.94 8.91
C ALA A 94 -13.12 -10.54 8.28
N CYS A 95 -12.60 -10.44 7.05
CA CYS A 95 -12.45 -9.15 6.38
C CYS A 95 -13.72 -8.69 5.67
N GLU A 96 -14.10 -7.43 5.87
CA GLU A 96 -15.04 -6.70 5.06
C GLU A 96 -14.27 -5.76 4.10
N SER A 97 -14.62 -5.78 2.82
CA SER A 97 -13.96 -4.97 1.79
C SER A 97 -14.97 -4.53 0.75
N ASP A 98 -15.18 -3.22 0.65
CA ASP A 98 -16.08 -2.61 -0.33
C ASP A 98 -15.34 -2.22 -1.63
N ARG A 99 -14.00 -2.18 -1.58
CA ARG A 99 -13.14 -1.87 -2.73
C ARG A 99 -11.75 -2.48 -2.59
N GLU A 100 -11.10 -2.71 -3.69
CA GLU A 100 -9.72 -3.20 -3.71
C GLU A 100 -8.78 -2.19 -3.04
N GLY A 101 -7.83 -2.71 -2.28
CA GLY A 101 -6.85 -1.91 -1.54
C GLY A 101 -7.31 -1.47 -0.16
N GLU A 102 -8.55 -1.77 0.25
CA GLU A 102 -9.09 -1.41 1.56
C GLU A 102 -9.87 -2.57 2.19
N ALA A 103 -9.50 -2.96 3.40
CA ALA A 103 -10.22 -3.96 4.18
C ALA A 103 -10.33 -3.58 5.65
N PHE A 104 -11.39 -4.05 6.28
CA PHE A 104 -11.65 -3.88 7.71
C PHE A 104 -11.93 -5.23 8.35
N PHE A 105 -11.53 -5.40 9.61
CA PHE A 105 -11.88 -6.56 10.40
C PHE A 105 -11.87 -6.22 11.90
N GLU A 106 -12.59 -7.04 12.69
CA GLU A 106 -12.64 -6.90 14.15
C GLU A 106 -11.43 -7.60 14.79
N ALA A 107 -10.68 -6.87 15.63
CA ALA A 107 -9.49 -7.40 16.29
C ALA A 107 -9.79 -8.17 17.57
N ASP A 108 -10.91 -7.88 18.23
CA ASP A 108 -11.15 -8.36 19.61
C ASP A 108 -11.23 -9.88 19.71
N GLY A 109 -11.86 -10.54 18.74
CA GLY A 109 -11.94 -12.00 18.65
C GLY A 109 -10.62 -12.69 18.33
N LEU A 110 -9.63 -11.93 17.82
CA LEU A 110 -8.34 -12.49 17.39
C LEU A 110 -7.25 -12.40 18.47
N ARG A 111 -7.46 -11.64 19.55
CA ARG A 111 -6.45 -11.46 20.59
C ARG A 111 -5.99 -12.78 21.20
N GLY A 112 -6.93 -13.68 21.47
CA GLY A 112 -6.61 -14.98 22.10
C GLY A 112 -5.63 -15.83 21.30
N ILE A 113 -5.66 -15.77 19.99
CA ILE A 113 -4.77 -16.54 19.09
C ILE A 113 -3.49 -15.80 18.73
N HIS A 114 -3.40 -14.50 19.04
CA HIS A 114 -2.25 -13.65 18.75
C HIS A 114 -1.63 -13.03 20.02
N GLY A 115 -1.46 -13.84 21.07
CA GLY A 115 -0.72 -13.45 22.28
C GLY A 115 -1.49 -12.61 23.30
N GLY A 116 -2.83 -12.55 23.21
CA GLY A 116 -3.71 -11.91 24.21
C GLY A 116 -3.83 -10.38 24.07
N ALA A 117 -2.97 -9.74 23.31
CA ALA A 117 -2.92 -8.28 23.16
C ALA A 117 -3.27 -7.83 21.72
N LEU A 118 -3.72 -6.59 21.60
CA LEU A 118 -4.01 -5.97 20.31
C LEU A 118 -2.76 -5.90 19.40
N ASP A 119 -1.59 -5.61 19.98
CA ASP A 119 -0.35 -5.50 19.22
C ASP A 119 0.00 -6.80 18.49
N GLY A 120 -0.25 -7.97 19.09
CA GLY A 120 -0.08 -9.26 18.44
C GLY A 120 -0.95 -9.43 17.19
N VAL A 121 -2.20 -8.98 17.24
CA VAL A 121 -3.11 -8.98 16.08
C VAL A 121 -2.59 -8.04 14.99
N LEU A 122 -2.14 -6.84 15.36
CA LEU A 122 -1.60 -5.85 14.41
C LEU A 122 -0.31 -6.36 13.76
N ASP A 123 0.56 -7.02 14.50
CA ASP A 123 1.80 -7.60 13.97
C ASP A 123 1.52 -8.78 13.05
N ALA A 124 0.55 -9.64 13.39
CA ALA A 124 0.09 -10.71 12.50
C ALA A 124 -0.47 -10.15 11.19
N ALA A 125 -1.31 -9.10 11.27
CA ALA A 125 -1.84 -8.43 10.10
C ALA A 125 -0.73 -7.80 9.23
N ARG A 126 0.25 -7.12 9.85
CA ARG A 126 1.42 -6.56 9.14
C ARG A 126 2.24 -7.63 8.43
N ALA A 127 2.45 -8.76 9.09
CA ALA A 127 3.16 -9.89 8.50
C ALA A 127 2.39 -10.49 7.31
N ALA A 128 1.06 -10.61 7.43
CA ALA A 128 0.19 -11.16 6.38
C ALA A 128 0.19 -10.30 5.12
N VAL A 129 0.02 -8.99 5.24
CA VAL A 129 -0.13 -8.08 4.07
C VAL A 129 1.20 -7.51 3.56
N GLY A 130 2.25 -7.57 4.36
CA GLY A 130 3.58 -7.07 4.00
C GLY A 130 3.71 -5.56 4.07
N ARG A 131 4.81 -5.04 3.48
CA ARG A 131 5.28 -3.66 3.70
C ARG A 131 4.52 -2.58 2.95
N GLY A 132 3.72 -2.94 1.97
CA GLY A 132 2.97 -1.97 1.14
C GLY A 132 1.71 -1.43 1.81
N ALA A 133 1.24 -2.09 2.85
CA ALA A 133 0.02 -1.71 3.56
C ALA A 133 0.29 -0.76 4.73
N ARG A 134 -0.64 0.14 4.94
CA ARG A 134 -0.80 0.95 6.16
C ARG A 134 -1.87 0.29 7.01
N ILE A 135 -1.64 0.19 8.31
CA ILE A 135 -2.59 -0.40 9.23
C ILE A 135 -2.95 0.64 10.28
N GLY A 136 -4.24 0.87 10.45
CA GLY A 136 -4.82 1.69 11.50
C GLY A 136 -5.76 0.87 12.37
N CYS A 137 -5.87 1.21 13.65
CA CYS A 137 -6.79 0.57 14.56
C CYS A 137 -7.49 1.63 15.42
N ALA A 138 -8.81 1.50 15.58
CA ALA A 138 -9.62 2.39 16.37
C ALA A 138 -10.97 1.73 16.72
N PRO A 139 -11.80 2.33 17.60
CA PRO A 139 -13.10 1.77 17.95
C PRO A 139 -14.10 1.65 16.80
N GLY A 140 -13.98 2.45 15.75
CA GLY A 140 -14.90 2.43 14.60
C GLY A 140 -14.18 2.48 13.26
N ARG A 141 -14.87 2.07 12.16
CA ARG A 141 -14.31 2.01 10.80
C ARG A 141 -13.70 3.32 10.33
N PHE A 142 -14.42 4.45 10.49
CA PHE A 142 -13.92 5.76 10.06
C PHE A 142 -12.64 6.16 10.79
N SER A 143 -12.59 6.01 12.10
CA SER A 143 -11.39 6.33 12.89
C SER A 143 -10.23 5.38 12.62
N ALA A 144 -10.50 4.09 12.36
CA ALA A 144 -9.49 3.12 11.94
C ALA A 144 -8.91 3.48 10.56
N TYR A 145 -9.76 3.89 9.62
CA TYR A 145 -9.32 4.39 8.31
C TYR A 145 -8.46 5.66 8.43
N ALA A 146 -8.91 6.64 9.23
CA ALA A 146 -8.14 7.86 9.48
C ALA A 146 -6.77 7.58 10.13
N ALA A 147 -6.72 6.59 11.03
CA ALA A 147 -5.46 6.12 11.62
C ALA A 147 -4.56 5.46 10.57
N ALA A 148 -5.11 4.62 9.68
CA ALA A 148 -4.36 3.99 8.58
C ALA A 148 -3.79 5.03 7.60
N LEU A 149 -4.55 6.07 7.26
CA LEU A 149 -4.06 7.18 6.41
C LEU A 149 -2.83 7.88 6.99
N ARG A 150 -2.75 8.02 8.32
CA ARG A 150 -1.63 8.66 9.03
C ARG A 150 -0.48 7.70 9.30
N ALA A 151 -0.73 6.39 9.28
CA ALA A 151 0.29 5.38 9.50
C ALA A 151 1.34 5.43 8.38
N ARG A 152 2.62 5.37 8.77
CA ARG A 152 3.71 5.25 7.79
C ARG A 152 3.90 3.77 7.42
N PRO A 153 4.01 3.43 6.13
CA PRO A 153 4.44 2.09 5.76
C PRO A 153 5.84 1.85 6.37
N ARG A 154 6.04 0.68 6.97
CA ARG A 154 7.30 0.35 7.65
C ARG A 154 8.47 0.34 6.66
N ARG A 155 9.40 1.29 6.77
CA ARG A 155 10.68 1.27 6.03
C ARG A 155 11.55 0.11 6.55
N ARG A 156 12.41 -0.46 5.69
CA ARG A 156 13.48 -1.34 6.15
C ARG A 156 14.29 -0.59 7.22
N ALA A 157 14.45 -1.18 8.41
CA ALA A 157 15.61 -0.85 9.22
C ALA A 157 16.82 -1.21 8.35
N GLY A 158 17.59 -0.20 7.98
CA GLY A 158 18.84 -0.41 7.25
C GLY A 158 19.68 -1.39 8.07
N GLY A 159 20.17 -2.45 7.42
CA GLY A 159 21.09 -3.37 8.06
C GLY A 159 22.24 -2.55 8.68
N SER A 160 22.34 -2.58 9.98
CA SER A 160 23.50 -2.07 10.70
C SER A 160 24.69 -2.88 10.23
N GLY A 161 25.49 -2.30 9.34
CA GLY A 161 26.78 -2.82 8.99
C GLY A 161 27.59 -3.02 10.27
N THR A 162 27.90 -4.25 10.56
CA THR A 162 28.83 -4.66 11.58
C THR A 162 30.17 -3.96 11.28
N ARG A 163 30.47 -2.90 12.01
CA ARG A 163 31.84 -2.37 12.03
C ARG A 163 32.68 -3.38 12.80
N SER A 164 33.34 -4.25 12.04
CA SER A 164 34.43 -5.05 12.56
C SER A 164 35.53 -4.10 13.02
N GLY A 165 35.64 -3.92 14.32
CA GLY A 165 36.75 -3.22 14.96
C GLY A 165 37.97 -4.12 14.91
N SER A 166 38.86 -3.88 13.95
CA SER A 166 40.22 -4.42 13.99
C SER A 166 40.97 -3.73 15.11
N ALA A 167 41.16 -4.42 16.22
CA ALA A 167 42.10 -4.03 17.26
C ALA A 167 43.50 -4.35 16.75
N LEU A 168 44.25 -3.33 16.35
CA LEU A 168 45.67 -3.42 16.13
C LEU A 168 46.36 -3.32 17.48
N ARG A 169 47.02 -4.37 17.92
CA ARG A 169 47.99 -4.35 18.99
C ARG A 169 49.37 -4.12 18.36
N ALA A 170 50.07 -3.15 18.83
CA ALA A 170 51.51 -3.05 18.88
C ALA A 170 51.88 -2.48 20.26
#